data_f701754e0c4712c0dbb5369d45e7d2b0
#
_entry.id   f701754e0c4712c0dbb5369d45e7d2b0
#
_cell.length_a   1.000
_cell.length_b   1.000
_cell.length_c   1.000
_cell.angle_alpha   90.00
_cell.angle_beta   90.00
_cell.angle_gamma   90.00
#
_symmetry.space_group_name_H-M   'P 1'
#
loop_
_entity.id
_entity.type
_entity.pdbx_description
1 polymer ?
#
loop_
_entity_poly.entity_id
_entity_poly.type
_entity_poly.pdbx_seq_one_letter_code
_entity_poly.pdbx_strand_id
1 'polypeptide(L)'
;MTRGQDVNSPAVIIAAILFTVVGASAFLILPILIGAAAEDFQLNESQLGFLSGASMAGSTISALMAILWVRSVNWRLAMFIAMAVFGFGNLLAILVSDYTLLLMAIFIASTGGGTAYSLALTILSDNDNPDRVFGYSIAAQVSFQVIGLLAFPTVIRMGGL
;
A
#
# COMPACT_ATOMS: atom_id res chain seq x y z
N MET A 1 1.18 20.30 -10.36
CA MET A 1 0.62 20.50 -9.00
C MET A 1 -0.01 21.87 -8.89
N THR A 2 -1.16 22.02 -8.27
CA THR A 2 -1.85 23.30 -8.13
C THR A 2 -1.01 24.27 -7.29
N ARG A 3 -0.73 25.46 -7.86
CA ARG A 3 -0.02 26.57 -7.20
C ARG A 3 -0.65 26.84 -5.82
N GLY A 4 0.11 26.65 -4.75
CA GLY A 4 -0.28 27.05 -3.39
C GLY A 4 -0.01 26.04 -2.26
N GLN A 5 0.66 24.93 -2.52
CA GLN A 5 1.01 23.98 -1.46
C GLN A 5 2.52 23.81 -1.38
N ASP A 6 3.05 24.20 -0.24
CA ASP A 6 4.47 24.08 0.06
C ASP A 6 4.81 22.60 0.31
N VAL A 7 5.34 21.93 -0.72
CA VAL A 7 5.84 20.54 -0.63
C VAL A 7 7.01 20.39 0.34
N ASN A 8 7.62 21.50 0.73
CA ASN A 8 8.70 21.56 1.70
C ASN A 8 8.19 21.69 3.15
N SER A 9 6.89 21.89 3.34
CA SER A 9 6.28 21.91 4.67
C SER A 9 6.53 20.58 5.40
N PRO A 10 7.03 20.60 6.65
CA PRO A 10 7.25 19.38 7.43
C PRO A 10 6.00 18.49 7.53
N ALA A 11 4.82 19.10 7.61
CA ALA A 11 3.57 18.34 7.66
C ALA A 11 3.30 17.57 6.37
N VAL A 12 3.58 18.17 5.20
CA VAL A 12 3.41 17.49 3.89
C VAL A 12 4.44 16.39 3.73
N ILE A 13 5.69 16.62 4.12
CA ILE A 13 6.76 15.62 4.07
C ILE A 13 6.40 14.41 4.96
N ILE A 14 6.01 14.64 6.21
CA ILE A 14 5.62 13.57 7.13
C ILE A 14 4.41 12.81 6.57
N ALA A 15 3.39 13.51 6.10
CA ALA A 15 2.23 12.86 5.48
C ALA A 15 2.61 12.02 4.28
N ALA A 16 3.46 12.53 3.38
CA ALA A 16 3.93 11.77 2.21
C ALA A 16 4.73 10.53 2.65
N ILE A 17 5.63 10.63 3.63
CA ILE A 17 6.36 9.48 4.17
C ILE A 17 5.39 8.44 4.75
N LEU A 18 4.40 8.84 5.54
CA LEU A 18 3.40 7.92 6.07
C LEU A 18 2.60 7.24 4.95
N PHE A 19 2.23 7.97 3.89
CA PHE A 19 1.55 7.38 2.74
C PHE A 19 2.43 6.41 1.97
N THR A 20 3.76 6.61 1.90
CA THR A 20 4.65 5.58 1.32
C THR A 20 4.65 4.31 2.16
N VAL A 21 4.65 4.41 3.48
CA VAL A 21 4.56 3.25 4.38
C VAL A 21 3.23 2.52 4.21
N VAL A 22 2.11 3.25 4.25
CA VAL A 22 0.77 2.66 4.08
C VAL A 22 0.59 2.06 2.69
N GLY A 23 0.99 2.78 1.65
CA GLY A 23 0.86 2.30 0.27
C GLY A 23 1.71 1.06 -0.02
N ALA A 24 2.88 0.94 0.62
CA ALA A 24 3.75 -0.22 0.51
C ALA A 24 3.41 -1.34 1.52
N SER A 25 2.53 -1.10 2.49
CA SER A 25 2.32 -2.02 3.62
C SER A 25 1.95 -3.44 3.20
N ALA A 26 1.01 -3.58 2.25
CA ALA A 26 0.62 -4.89 1.73
C ALA A 26 1.82 -5.67 1.16
N PHE A 27 2.76 -4.97 0.52
CA PHE A 27 3.97 -5.53 -0.05
C PHE A 27 4.98 -5.93 1.04
N LEU A 28 5.14 -5.06 2.04
CA LEU A 28 6.11 -5.24 3.12
C LEU A 28 5.75 -6.41 4.05
N ILE A 29 4.45 -6.69 4.22
CA ILE A 29 3.95 -7.78 5.06
C ILE A 29 3.35 -8.94 4.25
N LEU A 30 3.52 -8.93 2.93
CA LEU A 30 2.95 -9.93 2.01
C LEU A 30 3.22 -11.39 2.45
N PRO A 31 4.43 -11.78 2.90
CA PRO A 31 4.68 -13.16 3.33
C PRO A 31 3.77 -13.60 4.49
N ILE A 32 3.46 -12.67 5.40
CA ILE A 32 2.58 -12.96 6.55
C ILE A 32 1.13 -13.10 6.07
N LEU A 33 0.69 -12.18 5.19
CA LEU A 33 -0.67 -12.22 4.64
C LEU A 33 -0.93 -13.50 3.83
N ILE A 34 0.06 -13.93 3.03
CA ILE A 34 -0.03 -15.19 2.27
C ILE A 34 -0.09 -16.39 3.22
N GLY A 35 0.73 -16.40 4.28
CA GLY A 35 0.72 -17.46 5.27
C GLY A 35 -0.64 -17.60 5.96
N ALA A 36 -1.22 -16.49 6.41
CA ALA A 36 -2.55 -16.48 7.01
C ALA A 36 -3.63 -16.92 6.02
N ALA A 37 -3.64 -16.39 4.80
CA ALA A 37 -4.59 -16.80 3.79
C ALA A 37 -4.46 -18.28 3.40
N ALA A 38 -3.25 -18.85 3.42
CA ALA A 38 -3.02 -20.25 3.16
C ALA A 38 -3.73 -21.15 4.19
N GLU A 39 -3.67 -20.78 5.47
CA GLU A 39 -4.31 -21.49 6.56
C GLU A 39 -5.83 -21.33 6.55
N ASP A 40 -6.32 -20.10 6.45
CA ASP A 40 -7.75 -19.78 6.53
C ASP A 40 -8.56 -20.35 5.37
N PHE A 41 -8.04 -20.24 4.14
CA PHE A 41 -8.72 -20.69 2.92
C PHE A 41 -8.23 -22.05 2.41
N GLN A 42 -7.28 -22.70 3.11
CA GLN A 42 -6.66 -23.97 2.70
C GLN A 42 -6.15 -23.94 1.25
N LEU A 43 -5.45 -22.84 0.88
CA LEU A 43 -5.02 -22.59 -0.47
C LEU A 43 -3.85 -23.48 -0.89
N ASN A 44 -3.88 -23.96 -2.13
CA ASN A 44 -2.75 -24.63 -2.73
C ASN A 44 -1.69 -23.62 -3.25
N GLU A 45 -0.50 -24.13 -3.59
CA GLU A 45 0.63 -23.29 -4.05
C GLU A 45 0.29 -22.41 -5.26
N SER A 46 -0.50 -22.92 -6.20
CA SER A 46 -0.94 -22.16 -7.38
C SER A 46 -1.85 -20.99 -6.97
N GLN A 47 -2.77 -21.22 -6.06
CA GLN A 47 -3.68 -20.19 -5.54
C GLN A 47 -2.92 -19.10 -4.77
N LEU A 48 -1.90 -19.48 -3.98
CA LEU A 48 -1.02 -18.53 -3.31
C LEU A 48 -0.23 -17.67 -4.32
N GLY A 49 0.22 -18.30 -5.41
CA GLY A 49 0.86 -17.60 -6.52
C GLY A 49 -0.06 -16.57 -7.17
N PHE A 50 -1.32 -16.93 -7.43
CA PHE A 50 -2.30 -15.98 -7.98
C PHE A 50 -2.65 -14.86 -7.01
N LEU A 51 -2.71 -15.12 -5.71
CA LEU A 51 -2.97 -14.10 -4.69
C LEU A 51 -1.85 -13.05 -4.67
N SER A 52 -0.60 -13.53 -4.68
CA SER A 52 0.59 -12.67 -4.78
C SER A 52 0.59 -11.90 -6.11
N GLY A 53 0.27 -12.59 -7.20
CA GLY A 53 0.16 -12.00 -8.53
C GLY A 53 -0.90 -10.90 -8.61
N ALA A 54 -2.06 -11.10 -8.01
CA ALA A 54 -3.12 -10.10 -7.94
C ALA A 54 -2.68 -8.84 -7.19
N SER A 55 -1.97 -9.00 -6.06
CA SER A 55 -1.41 -7.89 -5.30
C SER A 55 -0.38 -7.10 -6.13
N MET A 56 0.56 -7.80 -6.75
CA MET A 56 1.57 -7.19 -7.61
C MET A 56 0.97 -6.50 -8.84
N ALA A 57 -0.01 -7.14 -9.49
CA ALA A 57 -0.68 -6.59 -10.66
C ALA A 57 -1.42 -5.29 -10.32
N GLY A 58 -2.18 -5.26 -9.22
CA GLY A 58 -2.89 -4.06 -8.78
C GLY A 58 -1.95 -2.87 -8.56
N SER A 59 -0.86 -3.11 -7.83
CA SER A 59 0.17 -2.08 -7.56
C SER A 59 0.89 -1.63 -8.83
N THR A 60 1.26 -2.56 -9.70
CA THR A 60 2.00 -2.25 -10.94
C THR A 60 1.13 -1.47 -11.92
N ILE A 61 -0.11 -1.91 -12.14
CA ILE A 61 -1.04 -1.23 -13.05
C ILE A 61 -1.31 0.19 -12.55
N SER A 62 -1.56 0.38 -11.26
CA SER A 62 -1.79 1.69 -10.69
C SER A 62 -0.58 2.61 -10.80
N ALA A 63 0.64 2.09 -10.58
CA ALA A 63 1.87 2.85 -10.75
C ALA A 63 2.12 3.27 -12.19
N LEU A 64 1.88 2.39 -13.17
CA LEU A 64 1.98 2.72 -14.59
C LEU A 64 0.94 3.77 -15.01
N MET A 65 -0.31 3.62 -14.54
CA MET A 65 -1.36 4.61 -14.83
C MET A 65 -1.08 5.96 -14.17
N ALA A 66 -0.44 5.98 -13.00
CA ALA A 66 -0.07 7.22 -12.32
C ALA A 66 0.83 8.13 -13.18
N ILE A 67 1.70 7.57 -14.03
CA ILE A 67 2.57 8.33 -14.95
C ILE A 67 1.74 9.28 -15.81
N LEU A 68 0.53 8.90 -16.20
CA LEU A 68 -0.32 9.65 -17.12
C LEU A 68 -1.05 10.83 -16.46
N TRP A 69 -1.36 10.74 -15.17
CA TRP A 69 -2.29 11.68 -14.55
C TRP A 69 -1.79 12.32 -13.25
N VAL A 70 -0.80 11.76 -12.57
CA VAL A 70 -0.38 12.16 -11.22
C VAL A 70 -0.04 13.64 -11.09
N ARG A 71 0.48 14.25 -12.15
CA ARG A 71 0.85 15.68 -12.18
C ARG A 71 -0.30 16.63 -12.58
N SER A 72 -1.41 16.10 -13.09
CA SER A 72 -2.55 16.89 -13.58
C SER A 72 -3.71 17.01 -12.59
N VAL A 73 -3.70 16.22 -11.52
CA VAL A 73 -4.80 16.16 -10.56
C VAL A 73 -4.49 16.87 -9.23
N ASN A 74 -5.56 17.16 -8.49
CA ASN A 74 -5.42 17.59 -7.10
C ASN A 74 -4.96 16.39 -6.26
N TRP A 75 -3.71 16.42 -5.82
CA TRP A 75 -3.10 15.31 -5.12
C TRP A 75 -3.82 14.94 -3.80
N ARG A 76 -4.46 15.90 -3.10
CA ARG A 76 -5.21 15.62 -1.88
C ARG A 76 -6.45 14.78 -2.16
N LEU A 77 -7.21 15.16 -3.19
CA LEU A 77 -8.39 14.41 -3.60
C LEU A 77 -8.00 13.02 -4.11
N ALA A 78 -6.95 12.96 -4.95
CA ALA A 78 -6.43 11.70 -5.48
C ALA A 78 -5.94 10.77 -4.35
N MET A 79 -5.24 11.32 -3.34
CA MET A 79 -4.80 10.58 -2.17
C MET A 79 -5.98 10.07 -1.35
N PHE A 80 -7.01 10.91 -1.13
CA PHE A 80 -8.21 10.49 -0.41
C PHE A 80 -8.92 9.33 -1.13
N ILE A 81 -9.08 9.42 -2.46
CA ILE A 81 -9.69 8.35 -3.26
C ILE A 81 -8.82 7.08 -3.19
N ALA A 82 -7.50 7.20 -3.35
CA ALA A 82 -6.58 6.07 -3.26
C ALA A 82 -6.68 5.35 -1.91
N MET A 83 -6.72 6.12 -0.81
CA MET A 83 -6.88 5.56 0.54
C MET A 83 -8.26 4.95 0.77
N ALA A 84 -9.31 5.53 0.20
CA ALA A 84 -10.66 4.94 0.26
C ALA A 84 -10.72 3.61 -0.48
N VAL A 85 -10.11 3.51 -1.67
CA VAL A 85 -10.00 2.26 -2.44
C VAL A 85 -9.17 1.22 -1.69
N PHE A 86 -8.03 1.65 -1.11
CA PHE A 86 -7.19 0.79 -0.27
C PHE A 86 -7.97 0.23 0.93
N GLY A 87 -8.66 1.09 1.68
CA GLY A 87 -9.45 0.69 2.85
C GLY A 87 -10.63 -0.21 2.47
N PHE A 88 -11.33 0.12 1.39
CA PHE A 88 -12.44 -0.69 0.88
C PHE A 88 -11.99 -2.09 0.45
N GLY A 89 -10.89 -2.20 -0.29
CA GLY A 89 -10.34 -3.49 -0.69
C GLY A 89 -9.93 -4.36 0.50
N ASN A 90 -9.26 -3.76 1.52
CA ASN A 90 -8.91 -4.49 2.73
C ASN A 90 -10.14 -4.90 3.54
N LEU A 91 -11.16 -4.04 3.63
CA LEU A 91 -12.42 -4.39 4.30
C LEU A 91 -13.13 -5.55 3.60
N LEU A 92 -13.17 -5.54 2.26
CA LEU A 92 -13.69 -6.66 1.49
C LEU A 92 -12.92 -7.93 1.77
N ALA A 93 -11.58 -7.88 1.81
CA ALA A 93 -10.74 -9.06 2.07
C ALA A 93 -11.06 -9.73 3.41
N ILE A 94 -11.45 -8.93 4.43
CA ILE A 94 -11.86 -9.46 5.75
C ILE A 94 -13.27 -10.09 5.70
N LEU A 95 -14.15 -9.60 4.84
CA LEU A 95 -15.57 -10.00 4.82
C LEU A 95 -15.85 -11.17 3.90
N VAL A 96 -14.95 -11.49 2.97
CA VAL A 96 -15.18 -12.53 1.97
C VAL A 96 -14.67 -13.89 2.46
N SER A 97 -15.43 -14.94 2.10
CA SER A 97 -15.04 -16.34 2.36
C SER A 97 -14.76 -17.13 1.07
N ASP A 98 -14.90 -16.50 -0.08
CA ASP A 98 -14.64 -17.09 -1.39
C ASP A 98 -13.28 -16.63 -1.93
N TYR A 99 -12.50 -17.56 -2.46
CA TYR A 99 -11.18 -17.29 -3.00
C TYR A 99 -11.16 -16.29 -4.16
N THR A 100 -12.14 -16.34 -5.04
CA THR A 100 -12.20 -15.42 -6.20
C THR A 100 -12.50 -14.00 -5.74
N LEU A 101 -13.39 -13.84 -4.77
CA LEU A 101 -13.68 -12.55 -4.16
C LEU A 101 -12.47 -12.03 -3.37
N LEU A 102 -11.71 -12.90 -2.71
CA LEU A 102 -10.47 -12.53 -2.04
C LEU A 102 -9.43 -12.00 -3.04
N LEU A 103 -9.26 -12.67 -4.20
CA LEU A 103 -8.37 -12.18 -5.26
C LEU A 103 -8.77 -10.77 -5.73
N MET A 104 -10.06 -10.54 -5.95
CA MET A 104 -10.57 -9.21 -6.36
C MET A 104 -10.34 -8.17 -5.27
N ALA A 105 -10.60 -8.50 -4.02
CA ALA A 105 -10.40 -7.63 -2.88
C ALA A 105 -8.93 -7.20 -2.73
N ILE A 106 -8.00 -8.15 -2.81
CA ILE A 106 -6.55 -7.90 -2.78
C ILE A 106 -6.10 -7.04 -3.96
N PHE A 107 -6.60 -7.32 -5.17
CA PHE A 107 -6.31 -6.51 -6.35
C PHE A 107 -6.76 -5.05 -6.16
N ILE A 108 -7.99 -4.84 -5.66
CA ILE A 108 -8.55 -3.50 -5.38
C ILE A 108 -7.72 -2.79 -4.31
N ALA A 109 -7.43 -3.46 -3.19
CA ALA A 109 -6.60 -2.91 -2.13
C ALA A 109 -5.22 -2.49 -2.65
N SER A 110 -4.56 -3.37 -3.40
CA SER A 110 -3.23 -3.10 -3.96
C SER A 110 -3.22 -2.00 -5.00
N THR A 111 -4.31 -1.84 -5.77
CA THR A 111 -4.48 -0.71 -6.69
C THR A 111 -4.56 0.62 -5.92
N GLY A 112 -5.32 0.67 -4.84
CA GLY A 112 -5.40 1.84 -3.96
C GLY A 112 -4.05 2.17 -3.31
N GLY A 113 -3.40 1.16 -2.73
CA GLY A 113 -2.08 1.28 -2.11
C GLY A 113 -1.00 1.75 -3.09
N GLY A 114 -0.92 1.15 -4.27
CA GLY A 114 0.02 1.51 -5.33
C GLY A 114 -0.20 2.94 -5.85
N THR A 115 -1.46 3.37 -5.96
CA THR A 115 -1.82 4.75 -6.31
C THR A 115 -1.34 5.73 -5.23
N ALA A 116 -1.62 5.45 -3.96
CA ALA A 116 -1.18 6.29 -2.84
C ALA A 116 0.34 6.37 -2.76
N TYR A 117 1.03 5.25 -2.96
CA TYR A 117 2.48 5.17 -3.01
C TYR A 117 3.07 6.05 -4.12
N SER A 118 2.55 5.93 -5.34
CA SER A 118 3.01 6.71 -6.51
C SER A 118 2.81 8.21 -6.31
N LEU A 119 1.65 8.63 -5.76
CA LEU A 119 1.39 10.02 -5.40
C LEU A 119 2.37 10.52 -4.34
N ALA A 120 2.61 9.75 -3.29
CA ALA A 120 3.52 10.10 -2.22
C ALA A 120 4.95 10.26 -2.72
N LEU A 121 5.44 9.33 -3.56
CA LEU A 121 6.76 9.46 -4.19
C LEU A 121 6.86 10.71 -5.06
N THR A 122 5.80 11.06 -5.79
CA THR A 122 5.78 12.29 -6.61
C THR A 122 5.87 13.55 -5.72
N ILE A 123 5.18 13.57 -4.57
CA ILE A 123 5.27 14.68 -3.62
C ILE A 123 6.71 14.80 -3.07
N LEU A 124 7.32 13.67 -2.68
CA LEU A 124 8.70 13.66 -2.18
C LEU A 124 9.72 14.06 -3.24
N SER A 125 9.49 13.71 -4.52
CA SER A 125 10.37 14.08 -5.63
C SER A 125 10.36 15.56 -5.97
N ASP A 126 9.29 16.28 -5.64
CA ASP A 126 9.16 17.70 -5.86
C ASP A 126 9.70 18.56 -4.67
N ASN A 127 10.29 17.93 -3.65
CA ASN A 127 10.92 18.59 -2.50
C ASN A 127 12.28 19.19 -2.87
N ASP A 128 12.71 20.24 -2.18
CA ASP A 128 14.01 20.91 -2.39
C ASP A 128 15.21 19.97 -2.09
N ASN A 129 15.02 18.96 -1.24
CA ASN A 129 16.03 17.96 -0.87
C ASN A 129 15.49 16.54 -1.03
N PRO A 130 15.22 16.08 -2.28
CA PRO A 130 14.56 14.81 -2.53
C PRO A 130 15.35 13.61 -1.94
N ASP A 131 16.65 13.57 -2.08
CA ASP A 131 17.48 12.47 -1.56
C ASP A 131 17.29 12.24 -0.07
N ARG A 132 17.21 13.32 0.70
CA ARG A 132 17.02 13.26 2.15
C ARG A 132 15.65 12.76 2.53
N VAL A 133 14.60 13.25 1.88
CA VAL A 133 13.21 12.84 2.20
C VAL A 133 12.92 11.43 1.70
N PHE A 134 13.52 10.99 0.60
CA PHE A 134 13.49 9.59 0.17
C PHE A 134 14.21 8.68 1.16
N GLY A 135 15.38 9.09 1.68
CA GLY A 135 16.07 8.35 2.74
C GLY A 135 15.19 8.14 3.97
N TYR A 136 14.49 9.18 4.43
CA TYR A 136 13.54 9.07 5.54
C TYR A 136 12.35 8.14 5.20
N SER A 137 11.85 8.20 3.98
CA SER A 137 10.77 7.32 3.52
C SER A 137 11.18 5.85 3.56
N ILE A 138 12.36 5.52 3.04
CA ILE A 138 12.90 4.15 3.05
C ILE A 138 13.13 3.68 4.49
N ALA A 139 13.72 4.53 5.35
CA ALA A 139 13.94 4.20 6.75
C ALA A 139 12.62 3.90 7.49
N ALA A 140 11.57 4.71 7.23
CA ALA A 140 10.24 4.49 7.80
C ALA A 140 9.61 3.17 7.32
N GLN A 141 9.71 2.85 6.02
CA GLN A 141 9.21 1.60 5.44
C GLN A 141 9.92 0.37 6.03
N VAL A 142 11.26 0.40 6.12
CA VAL A 142 12.05 -0.69 6.71
C VAL A 142 11.70 -0.86 8.18
N SER A 143 11.58 0.23 8.94
CA SER A 143 11.19 0.18 10.35
C SER A 143 9.79 -0.44 10.52
N PHE A 144 8.83 -0.04 9.68
CA PHE A 144 7.50 -0.63 9.67
C PHE A 144 7.54 -2.14 9.36
N GLN A 145 8.33 -2.55 8.36
CA GLN A 145 8.50 -3.95 8.00
C GLN A 145 9.07 -4.78 9.17
N VAL A 146 10.13 -4.29 9.82
CA VAL A 146 10.75 -4.98 10.96
C VAL A 146 9.73 -5.13 12.10
N ILE A 147 9.05 -4.05 12.46
CA ILE A 147 8.02 -4.08 13.51
C ILE A 147 6.88 -5.03 13.11
N GLY A 148 6.42 -4.97 11.87
CA GLY A 148 5.38 -5.84 11.33
C GLY A 148 5.76 -7.31 11.43
N LEU A 149 6.93 -7.68 10.93
CA LEU A 149 7.42 -9.07 10.96
C LEU A 149 7.56 -9.64 12.38
N LEU A 150 7.86 -8.80 13.36
CA LEU A 150 7.98 -9.22 14.76
C LEU A 150 6.62 -9.24 15.49
N ALA A 151 5.77 -8.26 15.21
CA ALA A 151 4.51 -8.08 15.94
C ALA A 151 3.35 -8.93 15.38
N PHE A 152 3.19 -9.02 14.05
CA PHE A 152 2.04 -9.68 13.44
C PHE A 152 1.91 -11.17 13.79
N PRO A 153 2.96 -12.00 13.80
CA PRO A 153 2.83 -13.40 14.20
C PRO A 153 2.31 -13.57 15.64
N THR A 154 2.68 -12.63 16.53
CA THR A 154 2.21 -12.62 17.90
C THR A 154 0.74 -12.22 17.99
N VAL A 155 0.34 -11.19 17.25
CA VAL A 155 -1.05 -10.70 17.20
C VAL A 155 -1.98 -11.77 16.62
N ILE A 156 -1.59 -12.43 15.54
CA ILE A 156 -2.36 -13.53 14.91
C ILE A 156 -2.58 -14.67 15.92
N ARG A 157 -1.52 -15.09 16.63
CA ARG A 157 -1.65 -16.14 17.66
C ARG A 157 -2.56 -15.75 18.84
N MET A 158 -2.55 -14.47 19.23
CA MET A 158 -3.39 -13.97 20.33
C MET A 158 -4.84 -13.74 19.90
N GLY A 159 -5.07 -13.44 18.62
CA GLY A 159 -6.41 -13.22 18.05
C GLY A 159 -7.22 -14.49 17.79
N GLY A 160 -6.60 -15.67 17.88
CA GLY A 160 -7.30 -16.95 17.67
C GLY A 160 -7.70 -17.20 16.21
N LEU A 161 -6.96 -16.61 15.26
CA LEU A 161 -7.04 -16.89 13.83
C LEU A 161 -6.08 -18.01 13.48
#